data_f0b870f81431696c663d487ea5f1a533
#
_entry.id   f0b870f81431696c663d487ea5f1a533
#
_cell.length_a   1.000
_cell.length_b   1.000
_cell.length_c   1.000
_cell.angle_alpha   90.00
_cell.angle_beta   90.00
_cell.angle_gamma   90.00
#
_symmetry.space_group_name_H-M   'P 1'
#
loop_
_entity.id
_entity.type
_entity.pdbx_description
1 polymer ?
#
loop_
_entity_poly.entity_id
_entity_poly.type
_entity_poly.pdbx_seq_one_letter_code
_entity_poly.pdbx_strand_id
1 'polypeptide(L)'
;LICSVPSFAVDRSRVEGYLLPNGRQVILKGGYERDHVSIRLVVGVGLDDFGCEQNELPHLLEHLLFSGIDEAGEGGLERRLQALGGEWNAYTSNADTTFVIEAPARNQRKVLDLLLAILQDTHIDAKALATAKRIIEREDGGHYGHLQRWLDRQDIGHPASQQLATELGLKCPERSNLDDMTLEQVQGLRERWYAANNMTLIMVGGLDRLLPAYLERTFGELPATEPEERRDLETISHKADQRRDLMHGWLGDSAKLHWLFIEPVLDNDHQATLDLLSRYLDWALYDQLRLRNGLSYGPSVQRESYGDTGLISLNADLERDDIGRAIDVMQSLFERLRKDGLDADTFARIKQASIARESWSTQG
;
A
#
# COMPACT_ATOMS: atom_id res chain seq x y z
N LEU A 1 31.81 -28.09 -34.54
CA LEU A 1 30.46 -27.57 -34.27
C LEU A 1 30.54 -26.70 -33.03
N ILE A 2 30.67 -25.39 -33.22
CA ILE A 2 30.64 -24.39 -32.15
C ILE A 2 29.17 -24.06 -31.92
N CYS A 3 28.58 -24.59 -30.84
CA CYS A 3 27.27 -24.14 -30.37
C CYS A 3 27.42 -22.68 -29.89
N SER A 4 26.95 -21.74 -30.67
CA SER A 4 26.77 -20.36 -30.23
C SER A 4 25.62 -20.32 -29.22
N VAL A 5 25.95 -20.20 -27.95
CA VAL A 5 25.00 -19.85 -26.92
C VAL A 5 24.48 -18.44 -27.24
N PRO A 6 23.17 -18.21 -27.38
CA PRO A 6 22.67 -16.87 -27.63
C PRO A 6 23.07 -15.98 -26.45
N SER A 7 23.86 -14.95 -26.76
CA SER A 7 24.18 -13.89 -25.79
C SER A 7 22.91 -13.07 -25.58
N PHE A 8 22.16 -13.34 -24.54
CA PHE A 8 21.09 -12.44 -24.10
C PHE A 8 21.76 -11.16 -23.56
N ALA A 9 21.91 -10.17 -24.44
CA ALA A 9 22.06 -8.81 -24.01
C ALA A 9 20.71 -8.43 -23.41
N VAL A 10 20.64 -8.30 -22.08
CA VAL A 10 19.43 -7.79 -21.41
C VAL A 10 19.13 -6.41 -22.01
N ASP A 11 18.03 -6.34 -22.78
CA ASP A 11 17.53 -5.07 -23.28
C ASP A 11 17.06 -4.28 -22.06
N ARG A 12 17.75 -3.19 -21.77
CA ARG A 12 17.59 -2.36 -20.57
C ARG A 12 16.22 -1.67 -20.48
N SER A 13 15.48 -1.61 -21.56
CA SER A 13 14.13 -1.05 -21.62
C SER A 13 13.05 -2.08 -21.34
N ARG A 14 13.40 -3.38 -21.33
CA ARG A 14 12.43 -4.48 -21.25
C ARG A 14 12.28 -4.97 -19.83
N VAL A 15 11.03 -5.06 -19.39
CA VAL A 15 10.63 -5.81 -18.18
C VAL A 15 10.47 -7.27 -18.59
N GLU A 16 11.17 -8.17 -17.92
CA GLU A 16 11.08 -9.61 -18.12
C GLU A 16 10.36 -10.23 -16.93
N GLY A 17 9.24 -10.92 -17.18
CA GLY A 17 8.48 -11.65 -16.17
C GLY A 17 8.44 -13.14 -16.50
N TYR A 18 8.67 -14.00 -15.49
CA TYR A 18 8.58 -15.45 -15.62
C TYR A 18 8.24 -16.11 -14.29
N LEU A 19 7.82 -17.38 -14.34
CA LEU A 19 7.56 -18.20 -13.18
C LEU A 19 8.71 -19.15 -12.93
N LEU A 20 9.12 -19.31 -11.69
CA LEU A 20 9.99 -20.39 -11.22
C LEU A 20 9.21 -21.71 -11.15
N PRO A 21 9.90 -22.87 -11.08
CA PRO A 21 9.25 -24.19 -11.04
C PRO A 21 8.21 -24.36 -9.93
N ASN A 22 8.36 -23.64 -8.82
CA ASN A 22 7.46 -23.65 -7.66
C ASN A 22 6.33 -22.61 -7.75
N GLY A 23 6.13 -21.99 -8.92
CA GLY A 23 5.07 -21.02 -9.16
C GLY A 23 5.38 -19.58 -8.70
N ARG A 24 6.57 -19.32 -8.12
CA ARG A 24 6.97 -17.96 -7.75
C ARG A 24 7.11 -17.08 -8.99
N GLN A 25 6.52 -15.91 -8.95
CA GLN A 25 6.70 -14.90 -9.98
C GLN A 25 8.03 -14.15 -9.79
N VAL A 26 8.76 -13.96 -10.88
CA VAL A 26 9.97 -13.14 -10.93
C VAL A 26 9.79 -12.06 -11.99
N ILE A 27 10.12 -10.82 -11.63
CA ILE A 27 10.10 -9.67 -12.53
C ILE A 27 11.48 -9.03 -12.50
N LEU A 28 12.13 -8.95 -13.65
CA LEU A 28 13.47 -8.38 -13.82
C LEU A 28 13.41 -7.18 -14.74
N LYS A 29 14.04 -6.07 -14.34
CA LYS A 29 14.23 -4.88 -15.19
C LYS A 29 15.67 -4.41 -15.09
N GLY A 30 16.40 -4.39 -16.21
CA GLY A 30 17.71 -3.74 -16.28
C GLY A 30 17.57 -2.23 -16.07
N GLY A 31 18.37 -1.66 -15.17
CA GLY A 31 18.41 -0.21 -14.90
C GLY A 31 19.50 0.51 -15.71
N TYR A 32 19.43 1.84 -15.74
CA TYR A 32 20.50 2.71 -16.27
C TYR A 32 21.72 2.68 -15.34
N GLU A 33 21.50 2.62 -14.04
CA GLU A 33 22.55 2.46 -13.03
C GLU A 33 22.93 0.99 -12.89
N ARG A 34 24.20 0.67 -13.21
CA ARG A 34 24.69 -0.71 -13.19
C ARG A 34 25.28 -1.12 -11.86
N ASP A 35 25.62 -0.17 -11.03
CA ASP A 35 26.31 -0.40 -9.77
C ASP A 35 25.37 -0.63 -8.59
N HIS A 36 24.07 -0.44 -8.82
CA HIS A 36 23.01 -0.55 -7.83
C HIS A 36 21.95 -1.57 -8.25
N VAL A 37 21.33 -2.22 -7.27
CA VAL A 37 20.16 -3.09 -7.44
C VAL A 37 19.14 -2.84 -6.35
N SER A 38 17.89 -2.65 -6.76
CA SER A 38 16.71 -2.65 -5.90
C SER A 38 16.05 -4.02 -5.97
N ILE A 39 15.79 -4.62 -4.82
CA ILE A 39 15.18 -5.94 -4.68
C ILE A 39 13.89 -5.76 -3.86
N ARG A 40 12.78 -6.23 -4.40
CA ARG A 40 11.51 -6.27 -3.68
C ARG A 40 10.96 -7.68 -3.66
N LEU A 41 10.62 -8.16 -2.48
CA LEU A 41 9.86 -9.37 -2.30
C LEU A 41 8.47 -8.98 -1.81
N VAL A 42 7.47 -9.20 -2.64
CA VAL A 42 6.07 -8.95 -2.33
C VAL A 42 5.43 -10.27 -1.95
N VAL A 43 4.88 -10.37 -0.76
CA VAL A 43 4.09 -11.50 -0.29
C VAL A 43 2.62 -11.11 -0.37
N GLY A 44 1.80 -11.89 -1.03
CA GLY A 44 0.39 -11.61 -1.25
C GLY A 44 -0.45 -11.84 0.00
N VAL A 45 -0.11 -11.18 1.11
CA VAL A 45 -0.87 -11.17 2.36
C VAL A 45 -0.75 -9.82 3.04
N GLY A 46 -1.88 -9.22 3.39
CA GLY A 46 -1.98 -7.93 4.06
C GLY A 46 -3.04 -7.91 5.15
N LEU A 47 -3.33 -6.71 5.66
CA LEU A 47 -4.25 -6.53 6.79
C LEU A 47 -5.69 -6.97 6.45
N ASP A 48 -6.14 -6.77 5.20
CA ASP A 48 -7.51 -7.07 4.76
C ASP A 48 -7.79 -8.57 4.57
N ASP A 49 -6.75 -9.40 4.52
CA ASP A 49 -6.91 -10.86 4.43
C ASP A 49 -7.41 -11.48 5.76
N PHE A 50 -7.42 -10.72 6.84
CA PHE A 50 -7.85 -11.15 8.18
C PHE A 50 -9.04 -10.35 8.70
N GLY A 51 -9.81 -10.97 9.58
CA GLY A 51 -10.86 -10.25 10.33
C GLY A 51 -10.25 -9.25 11.31
N CYS A 52 -11.05 -8.28 11.74
CA CYS A 52 -10.62 -7.17 12.59
C CYS A 52 -9.95 -7.58 13.92
N GLU A 53 -10.17 -8.79 14.38
CA GLU A 53 -9.51 -9.31 15.58
C GLU A 53 -8.06 -9.76 15.33
N GLN A 54 -7.70 -9.99 14.06
CA GLN A 54 -6.43 -10.61 13.65
C GLN A 54 -5.73 -9.87 12.51
N ASN A 55 -6.22 -8.70 12.10
CA ASN A 55 -5.68 -7.98 10.94
C ASN A 55 -4.23 -7.52 11.13
N GLU A 56 -3.72 -7.43 12.36
CA GLU A 56 -2.30 -7.12 12.63
C GLU A 56 -1.35 -8.35 12.56
N LEU A 57 -1.88 -9.56 12.29
CA LEU A 57 -1.02 -10.75 12.18
C LEU A 57 0.05 -10.65 11.08
N PRO A 58 -0.23 -10.14 9.86
CA PRO A 58 0.80 -9.95 8.84
C PRO A 58 1.90 -8.99 9.27
N HIS A 59 1.55 -7.87 9.88
CA HIS A 59 2.48 -6.88 10.41
C HIS A 59 3.35 -7.47 11.54
N LEU A 60 2.74 -8.23 12.42
CA LEU A 60 3.45 -8.92 13.49
C LEU A 60 4.46 -9.95 12.95
N LEU A 61 4.09 -10.72 11.91
CA LEU A 61 5.00 -11.65 11.26
C LEU A 61 6.15 -10.93 10.53
N GLU A 62 5.89 -9.78 9.92
CA GLU A 62 6.93 -8.94 9.30
C GLU A 62 8.04 -8.64 10.31
N HIS A 63 7.73 -8.08 11.48
CA HIS A 63 8.70 -7.79 12.55
C HIS A 63 9.44 -9.05 13.03
N LEU A 64 8.73 -10.18 13.12
CA LEU A 64 9.31 -11.43 13.59
C LEU A 64 10.30 -12.05 12.62
N LEU A 65 10.11 -11.88 11.32
CA LEU A 65 11.04 -12.39 10.31
C LEU A 65 12.41 -11.75 10.41
N PHE A 66 12.50 -10.48 10.79
CA PHE A 66 13.79 -9.78 10.94
C PHE A 66 14.44 -10.03 12.30
N SER A 67 13.64 -10.15 13.34
CA SER A 67 14.16 -10.33 14.69
C SER A 67 14.65 -11.74 15.00
N GLY A 68 14.15 -12.75 14.28
CA GLY A 68 14.39 -14.18 14.55
C GLY A 68 15.54 -14.81 13.77
N ILE A 69 16.31 -14.05 12.97
CA ILE A 69 17.34 -14.63 12.09
C ILE A 69 18.63 -15.02 12.83
N ASP A 70 18.94 -14.33 13.92
CA ASP A 70 20.06 -14.67 14.82
C ASP A 70 19.84 -14.13 16.25
N GLU A 71 20.74 -14.50 17.19
CA GLU A 71 20.65 -14.06 18.58
C GLU A 71 20.77 -12.53 18.75
N ALA A 72 21.37 -11.85 17.79
CA ALA A 72 21.49 -10.39 17.80
C ALA A 72 20.21 -9.69 17.27
N GLY A 73 19.21 -10.45 16.85
CA GLY A 73 17.93 -9.99 16.36
C GLY A 73 18.05 -9.08 15.14
N GLU A 74 17.15 -8.12 15.02
CA GLU A 74 17.10 -7.15 13.91
C GLU A 74 18.43 -6.39 13.74
N GLY A 75 19.06 -5.97 14.82
CA GLY A 75 20.39 -5.32 14.77
C GLY A 75 21.50 -6.21 14.22
N GLY A 76 21.34 -7.54 14.27
CA GLY A 76 22.26 -8.50 13.62
C GLY A 76 22.08 -8.49 12.10
N LEU A 77 20.84 -8.54 11.64
CA LEU A 77 20.48 -8.43 10.22
C LEU A 77 20.97 -7.11 9.63
N GLU A 78 20.70 -6.00 10.28
CA GLU A 78 21.12 -4.67 9.87
C GLU A 78 22.65 -4.60 9.66
N ARG A 79 23.45 -5.08 10.61
CA ARG A 79 24.91 -5.12 10.46
C ARG A 79 25.40 -5.99 9.30
N ARG A 80 24.75 -7.13 9.06
CA ARG A 80 25.08 -8.00 7.92
C ARG A 80 24.83 -7.29 6.60
N LEU A 81 23.69 -6.59 6.48
CA LEU A 81 23.32 -5.88 5.27
C LEU A 81 24.20 -4.65 5.04
N GLN A 82 24.48 -3.88 6.09
CA GLN A 82 25.43 -2.76 6.01
C GLN A 82 26.84 -3.19 5.60
N ALA A 83 27.30 -4.35 6.06
CA ALA A 83 28.59 -4.92 5.63
C ALA A 83 28.61 -5.25 4.13
N LEU A 84 27.45 -5.47 3.52
CA LEU A 84 27.27 -5.63 2.07
C LEU A 84 27.03 -4.30 1.34
N GLY A 85 26.98 -3.18 2.09
CA GLY A 85 26.66 -1.85 1.58
C GLY A 85 25.19 -1.69 1.21
N GLY A 86 24.31 -2.47 1.83
CA GLY A 86 22.89 -2.45 1.57
C GLY A 86 22.10 -1.80 2.70
N GLU A 87 20.86 -1.47 2.37
CA GLU A 87 19.82 -0.99 3.27
C GLU A 87 18.55 -1.82 3.04
N TRP A 88 17.75 -1.99 4.06
CA TRP A 88 16.48 -2.69 3.94
C TRP A 88 15.35 -1.91 4.61
N ASN A 89 14.17 -2.19 4.15
CA ASN A 89 12.91 -1.76 4.77
C ASN A 89 11.84 -2.81 4.51
N ALA A 90 10.81 -2.83 5.33
CA ALA A 90 9.62 -3.62 5.08
C ALA A 90 8.38 -2.83 5.47
N TYR A 91 7.27 -3.18 4.90
CA TYR A 91 5.97 -2.61 5.26
C TYR A 91 4.85 -3.59 4.93
N THR A 92 3.85 -3.60 5.77
CA THR A 92 2.60 -4.32 5.57
C THR A 92 1.51 -3.34 5.17
N SER A 93 0.92 -3.57 4.01
CA SER A 93 -0.23 -2.82 3.50
C SER A 93 -1.53 -3.59 3.74
N ASN A 94 -2.64 -3.03 3.28
CA ASN A 94 -3.91 -3.74 3.29
C ASN A 94 -3.87 -5.03 2.47
N ALA A 95 -3.14 -5.05 1.35
CA ALA A 95 -3.17 -6.14 0.37
C ALA A 95 -1.92 -7.03 0.34
N ASP A 96 -0.79 -6.55 0.83
CA ASP A 96 0.49 -7.25 0.74
C ASP A 96 1.46 -6.88 1.87
N THR A 97 2.47 -7.74 2.06
CA THR A 97 3.66 -7.45 2.86
C THR A 97 4.87 -7.39 1.93
N THR A 98 5.54 -6.25 1.87
CA THR A 98 6.65 -6.01 0.96
C THR A 98 7.95 -5.78 1.70
N PHE A 99 9.00 -6.53 1.31
CA PHE A 99 10.38 -6.36 1.75
C PHE A 99 11.18 -5.66 0.66
N VAL A 100 11.86 -4.57 1.01
CA VAL A 100 12.65 -3.76 0.07
C VAL A 100 14.11 -3.80 0.51
N ILE A 101 15.00 -4.12 -0.41
CA ILE A 101 16.44 -4.10 -0.17
C ILE A 101 17.11 -3.33 -1.29
N GLU A 102 17.91 -2.34 -0.90
CA GLU A 102 18.77 -1.57 -1.79
C GLU A 102 20.21 -1.97 -1.55
N ALA A 103 20.97 -2.32 -2.59
CA ALA A 103 22.34 -2.78 -2.42
C ALA A 103 23.21 -2.52 -3.65
N PRO A 104 24.55 -2.52 -3.49
CA PRO A 104 25.46 -2.55 -4.63
C PRO A 104 25.26 -3.81 -5.47
N ALA A 105 25.12 -3.66 -6.79
CA ALA A 105 24.84 -4.76 -7.72
C ALA A 105 25.84 -5.93 -7.61
N ARG A 106 27.10 -5.65 -7.29
CA ARG A 106 28.15 -6.68 -7.07
C ARG A 106 27.85 -7.62 -5.91
N ASN A 107 26.99 -7.20 -4.95
CA ASN A 107 26.64 -7.97 -3.77
C ASN A 107 25.25 -8.62 -3.87
N GLN A 108 24.55 -8.47 -5.00
CA GLN A 108 23.15 -8.90 -5.17
C GLN A 108 22.89 -10.36 -4.75
N ARG A 109 23.81 -11.30 -5.08
CA ARG A 109 23.63 -12.71 -4.69
C ARG A 109 23.75 -12.90 -3.19
N LYS A 110 24.69 -12.24 -2.52
CA LYS A 110 24.85 -12.32 -1.06
C LYS A 110 23.65 -11.74 -0.32
N VAL A 111 23.06 -10.70 -0.88
CA VAL A 111 21.84 -10.09 -0.34
C VAL A 111 20.64 -11.02 -0.58
N LEU A 112 20.55 -11.67 -1.73
CA LEU A 112 19.54 -12.69 -1.99
C LEU A 112 19.70 -13.92 -1.10
N ASP A 113 20.93 -14.37 -0.82
CA ASP A 113 21.21 -15.44 0.16
C ASP A 113 20.71 -15.06 1.56
N LEU A 114 20.88 -13.77 1.95
CA LEU A 114 20.38 -13.27 3.22
C LEU A 114 18.85 -13.23 3.25
N LEU A 115 18.22 -12.78 2.19
CA LEU A 115 16.76 -12.80 2.06
C LEU A 115 16.21 -14.24 2.10
N LEU A 116 16.90 -15.18 1.45
CA LEU A 116 16.53 -16.58 1.49
C LEU A 116 16.62 -17.15 2.92
N ALA A 117 17.68 -16.81 3.67
CA ALA A 117 17.84 -17.20 5.07
C ALA A 117 16.72 -16.61 5.95
N ILE A 118 16.31 -15.36 5.72
CA ILE A 118 15.16 -14.75 6.42
C ILE A 118 13.90 -15.60 6.21
N LEU A 119 13.65 -16.04 4.99
CA LEU A 119 12.46 -16.84 4.69
C LEU A 119 12.50 -18.24 5.26
N GLN A 120 13.68 -18.89 5.29
CA GLN A 120 13.83 -20.30 5.68
C GLN A 120 14.22 -20.50 7.13
N ASP A 121 15.20 -19.73 7.61
CA ASP A 121 15.92 -20.02 8.84
C ASP A 121 15.47 -19.20 10.05
N THR A 122 14.59 -18.20 9.85
CA THR A 122 14.08 -17.39 10.95
C THR A 122 13.35 -18.23 11.98
N HIS A 123 13.82 -18.15 13.21
CA HIS A 123 13.20 -18.82 14.36
C HIS A 123 12.25 -17.85 15.07
N ILE A 124 11.00 -18.26 15.20
CA ILE A 124 9.94 -17.47 15.86
C ILE A 124 9.58 -18.16 17.17
N ASP A 125 9.90 -17.52 18.30
CA ASP A 125 9.61 -18.01 19.64
C ASP A 125 8.75 -17.01 20.45
N ALA A 126 8.34 -17.41 21.63
CA ALA A 126 7.50 -16.58 22.50
C ALA A 126 8.19 -15.28 22.95
N LYS A 127 9.51 -15.26 23.06
CA LYS A 127 10.28 -14.07 23.46
C LYS A 127 10.34 -13.07 22.31
N ALA A 128 10.58 -13.54 21.09
CA ALA A 128 10.54 -12.74 19.87
C ALA A 128 9.15 -12.13 19.69
N LEU A 129 8.08 -12.96 19.83
CA LEU A 129 6.70 -12.51 19.75
C LEU A 129 6.38 -11.38 20.75
N ALA A 130 6.75 -11.55 22.03
CA ALA A 130 6.52 -10.52 23.03
C ALA A 130 7.31 -9.22 22.74
N THR A 131 8.45 -9.32 22.07
CA THR A 131 9.24 -8.16 21.67
C THR A 131 8.61 -7.43 20.49
N ALA A 132 8.19 -8.16 19.45
CA ALA A 132 7.52 -7.61 18.28
C ALA A 132 6.23 -6.88 18.65
N LYS A 133 5.38 -7.47 19.50
CA LYS A 133 4.17 -6.81 20.03
C LYS A 133 4.45 -5.46 20.65
N ARG A 134 5.51 -5.35 21.47
CA ARG A 134 5.89 -4.06 22.10
C ARG A 134 6.45 -3.03 21.10
N ILE A 135 7.06 -3.48 20.02
CA ILE A 135 7.54 -2.60 18.95
C ILE A 135 6.33 -2.00 18.24
N ILE A 136 5.41 -2.82 17.77
CA ILE A 136 4.18 -2.40 17.08
C ILE A 136 3.36 -1.45 17.96
N GLU A 137 3.17 -1.76 19.25
CA GLU A 137 2.49 -0.85 20.17
C GLU A 137 3.14 0.55 20.21
N ARG A 138 4.48 0.64 20.11
CA ARG A 138 5.17 1.93 20.10
C ARG A 138 5.00 2.67 18.77
N GLU A 139 5.03 1.97 17.67
CA GLU A 139 4.80 2.52 16.33
C GLU A 139 3.40 3.10 16.22
N ASP A 140 2.42 2.45 16.84
CA ASP A 140 1.03 2.86 16.90
C ASP A 140 0.72 3.97 17.93
N GLY A 141 1.73 4.56 18.52
CA GLY A 141 1.57 5.67 19.47
C GLY A 141 1.43 5.22 20.94
N GLY A 142 1.71 3.96 21.26
CA GLY A 142 1.73 3.43 22.62
C GLY A 142 0.61 2.46 22.93
N HIS A 143 0.46 2.14 24.21
CA HIS A 143 -0.52 1.15 24.68
C HIS A 143 -1.97 1.53 24.30
N TYR A 144 -2.63 0.60 23.62
CA TYR A 144 -4.01 0.76 23.15
C TYR A 144 -5.02 0.35 24.23
N GLY A 145 -5.29 1.29 25.16
CA GLY A 145 -6.14 1.03 26.33
C GLY A 145 -7.63 1.02 26.04
N HIS A 146 -8.42 0.60 27.04
CA HIS A 146 -9.87 0.49 26.95
C HIS A 146 -10.61 1.77 26.53
N LEU A 147 -10.10 2.93 26.98
CA LEU A 147 -10.71 4.22 26.61
C LEU A 147 -10.52 4.52 25.12
N GLN A 148 -9.31 4.29 24.59
CA GLN A 148 -9.04 4.50 23.18
C GLN A 148 -9.87 3.55 22.31
N ARG A 149 -9.93 2.27 22.69
CA ARG A 149 -10.80 1.28 22.02
C ARG A 149 -12.26 1.72 21.99
N TRP A 150 -12.74 2.26 23.09
CA TRP A 150 -14.11 2.75 23.17
C TRP A 150 -14.33 3.97 22.25
N LEU A 151 -13.39 4.92 22.20
CA LEU A 151 -13.45 6.09 21.30
C LEU A 151 -13.48 5.66 19.85
N ASP A 152 -12.61 4.74 19.46
CA ASP A 152 -12.50 4.24 18.09
C ASP A 152 -13.78 3.51 17.65
N ARG A 153 -14.36 2.68 18.51
CA ARG A 153 -15.67 2.04 18.25
C ARG A 153 -16.82 3.02 18.05
N GLN A 154 -16.69 4.22 18.59
CA GLN A 154 -17.68 5.29 18.42
C GLN A 154 -17.34 6.23 17.25
N ASP A 155 -16.27 5.94 16.50
CA ASP A 155 -15.74 6.79 15.42
C ASP A 155 -15.46 8.25 15.85
N ILE A 156 -15.18 8.47 17.14
CA ILE A 156 -14.94 9.80 17.69
C ILE A 156 -13.57 10.29 17.28
N GLY A 157 -13.54 11.41 16.53
CA GLY A 157 -12.31 12.04 16.09
C GLY A 157 -11.73 11.52 14.76
N HIS A 158 -12.35 10.52 14.16
CA HIS A 158 -11.94 10.03 12.85
C HIS A 158 -12.42 10.95 11.70
N PRO A 159 -11.67 11.05 10.59
CA PRO A 159 -12.13 11.71 9.38
C PRO A 159 -13.42 11.08 8.83
N ALA A 160 -14.24 11.87 8.15
CA ALA A 160 -15.53 11.39 7.61
C ALA A 160 -15.37 10.24 6.60
N SER A 161 -14.28 10.21 5.81
CA SER A 161 -13.96 9.09 4.93
C SER A 161 -13.72 7.79 5.70
N GLN A 162 -13.00 7.87 6.81
CA GLN A 162 -12.76 6.70 7.67
C GLN A 162 -14.03 6.22 8.37
N GLN A 163 -14.87 7.13 8.86
CA GLN A 163 -16.17 6.77 9.42
C GLN A 163 -17.03 6.04 8.39
N LEU A 164 -17.09 6.55 7.16
CA LEU A 164 -17.80 5.88 6.09
C LEU A 164 -17.18 4.50 5.79
N ALA A 165 -15.86 4.40 5.69
CA ALA A 165 -15.19 3.13 5.43
C ALA A 165 -15.50 2.08 6.52
N THR A 166 -15.54 2.49 7.80
CA THR A 166 -15.94 1.62 8.93
C THR A 166 -17.39 1.17 8.81
N GLU A 167 -18.31 2.08 8.49
CA GLU A 167 -19.74 1.76 8.32
C GLU A 167 -19.99 0.82 7.14
N LEU A 168 -19.15 0.93 6.11
CA LEU A 168 -19.16 0.07 4.93
C LEU A 168 -18.53 -1.30 5.18
N GLY A 169 -17.93 -1.52 6.36
CA GLY A 169 -17.16 -2.72 6.64
C GLY A 169 -15.83 -2.82 5.88
N LEU A 170 -15.41 -1.73 5.23
CA LEU A 170 -14.14 -1.65 4.48
C LEU A 170 -12.93 -1.42 5.41
N LYS A 171 -13.18 -0.95 6.61
CA LYS A 171 -12.14 -0.70 7.62
C LYS A 171 -12.63 -1.21 8.98
N CYS A 172 -11.70 -1.71 9.77
CA CYS A 172 -12.00 -2.11 11.14
C CYS A 172 -12.30 -0.91 12.03
N PRO A 173 -13.30 -1.00 12.91
CA PRO A 173 -13.67 0.08 13.81
C PRO A 173 -12.58 0.37 14.86
N GLU A 174 -11.81 -0.64 15.22
CA GLU A 174 -10.71 -0.53 16.19
C GLU A 174 -9.52 -1.40 15.77
N ARG A 175 -8.34 -1.10 16.28
CA ARG A 175 -7.15 -1.93 16.06
C ARG A 175 -7.30 -3.30 16.74
N SER A 176 -6.73 -4.34 16.14
CA SER A 176 -6.64 -5.66 16.76
C SER A 176 -5.96 -5.58 18.13
N ASN A 177 -6.33 -6.50 19.00
CA ASN A 177 -5.62 -6.66 20.27
C ASN A 177 -4.40 -7.56 20.08
N LEU A 178 -3.21 -6.98 20.07
CA LEU A 178 -1.96 -7.74 19.92
C LEU A 178 -1.79 -8.79 21.03
N ASP A 179 -2.31 -8.56 22.24
CA ASP A 179 -2.20 -9.52 23.34
C ASP A 179 -2.90 -10.85 23.04
N ASP A 180 -3.99 -10.81 22.27
CA ASP A 180 -4.78 -11.99 21.91
C ASP A 180 -4.12 -12.82 20.78
N MET A 181 -3.10 -12.29 20.12
CA MET A 181 -2.39 -12.97 19.03
C MET A 181 -1.39 -13.97 19.58
N THR A 182 -1.47 -15.21 19.12
CA THR A 182 -0.67 -16.34 19.61
C THR A 182 0.49 -16.70 18.68
N LEU A 183 1.48 -17.38 19.24
CA LEU A 183 2.60 -17.93 18.45
C LEU A 183 2.11 -18.90 17.37
N GLU A 184 1.11 -19.71 17.67
CA GLU A 184 0.51 -20.66 16.73
C GLU A 184 -0.13 -19.95 15.53
N GLN A 185 -0.85 -18.85 15.76
CA GLN A 185 -1.45 -18.07 14.68
C GLN A 185 -0.39 -17.47 13.75
N VAL A 186 0.70 -16.92 14.31
CA VAL A 186 1.80 -16.35 13.52
C VAL A 186 2.53 -17.42 12.72
N GLN A 187 2.81 -18.56 13.33
CA GLN A 187 3.46 -19.69 12.65
C GLN A 187 2.55 -20.25 11.54
N GLY A 188 1.26 -20.43 11.82
CA GLY A 188 0.29 -20.85 10.82
C GLY A 188 0.13 -19.87 9.65
N LEU A 189 0.22 -18.54 9.92
CA LEU A 189 0.24 -17.55 8.87
C LEU A 189 1.48 -17.72 7.98
N ARG A 190 2.67 -17.85 8.60
CA ARG A 190 3.91 -18.06 7.86
C ARG A 190 3.84 -19.29 6.95
N GLU A 191 3.36 -20.42 7.46
CA GLU A 191 3.28 -21.67 6.71
C GLU A 191 2.32 -21.59 5.52
N ARG A 192 1.21 -20.89 5.65
CA ARG A 192 0.17 -20.82 4.62
C ARG A 192 0.42 -19.72 3.59
N TRP A 193 0.81 -18.52 4.03
CA TRP A 193 0.88 -17.35 3.18
C TRP A 193 2.29 -17.05 2.64
N TYR A 194 3.35 -17.43 3.37
CA TYR A 194 4.74 -17.24 2.92
C TYR A 194 5.22 -18.38 2.03
N ALA A 195 4.35 -18.84 1.16
CA ALA A 195 4.60 -19.88 0.17
C ALA A 195 5.17 -19.29 -1.12
N ALA A 196 5.97 -20.07 -1.84
CA ALA A 196 6.64 -19.60 -3.04
C ALA A 196 5.68 -19.03 -4.09
N ASN A 197 4.57 -19.69 -4.33
CA ASN A 197 3.56 -19.30 -5.31
C ASN A 197 2.68 -18.11 -4.89
N ASN A 198 2.80 -17.65 -3.65
CA ASN A 198 2.16 -16.42 -3.15
C ASN A 198 3.15 -15.26 -3.05
N MET A 199 4.33 -15.37 -3.66
CA MET A 199 5.37 -14.35 -3.61
C MET A 199 5.79 -13.91 -4.99
N THR A 200 6.05 -12.61 -5.14
CA THR A 200 6.66 -12.01 -6.34
C THR A 200 8.01 -11.41 -5.98
N LEU A 201 9.06 -11.84 -6.66
CA LEU A 201 10.39 -11.24 -6.54
C LEU A 201 10.61 -10.26 -7.69
N ILE A 202 10.83 -8.99 -7.36
CA ILE A 202 11.07 -7.92 -8.33
C ILE A 202 12.49 -7.42 -8.13
N MET A 203 13.27 -7.35 -9.21
CA MET A 203 14.63 -6.81 -9.18
C MET A 203 14.85 -5.81 -10.30
N VAL A 204 15.39 -4.65 -9.94
CA VAL A 204 15.65 -3.55 -10.88
C VAL A 204 17.09 -3.05 -10.69
N GLY A 205 17.81 -2.78 -11.77
CA GLY A 205 19.16 -2.20 -11.72
C GLY A 205 20.22 -3.00 -12.45
N GLY A 206 21.41 -3.09 -11.87
CA GLY A 206 22.57 -3.79 -12.44
C GLY A 206 22.49 -5.31 -12.23
N LEU A 207 21.68 -6.01 -13.01
CA LEU A 207 21.42 -7.43 -12.84
C LEU A 207 22.55 -8.32 -13.37
N ASP A 208 22.90 -9.36 -12.61
CA ASP A 208 23.86 -10.41 -13.02
C ASP A 208 23.27 -11.28 -14.15
N ARG A 209 24.09 -11.58 -15.15
CA ARG A 209 23.69 -12.43 -16.29
C ARG A 209 23.26 -13.85 -15.90
N LEU A 210 23.77 -14.38 -14.79
CA LEU A 210 23.46 -15.72 -14.28
C LEU A 210 22.36 -15.69 -13.22
N LEU A 211 21.74 -14.53 -12.99
CA LEU A 211 20.68 -14.35 -11.98
C LEU A 211 19.50 -15.32 -12.19
N PRO A 212 18.94 -15.50 -13.40
CA PRO A 212 17.84 -16.44 -13.58
C PRO A 212 18.18 -17.87 -13.13
N ALA A 213 19.34 -18.39 -13.50
CA ALA A 213 19.78 -19.73 -13.09
C ALA A 213 20.09 -19.84 -11.58
N TYR A 214 20.50 -18.72 -10.97
CA TYR A 214 20.68 -18.67 -9.52
C TYR A 214 19.32 -18.71 -8.80
N LEU A 215 18.35 -17.91 -9.25
CA LEU A 215 17.01 -17.86 -8.66
C LEU A 215 16.27 -19.20 -8.78
N GLU A 216 16.42 -19.89 -9.92
CA GLU A 216 15.83 -21.21 -10.11
C GLU A 216 16.34 -22.24 -9.08
N ARG A 217 17.66 -22.21 -8.81
CA ARG A 217 18.32 -23.17 -7.89
C ARG A 217 18.17 -22.83 -6.41
N THR A 218 17.73 -21.65 -6.08
CA THR A 218 17.59 -21.17 -4.70
C THR A 218 16.13 -20.89 -4.36
N PHE A 219 15.60 -19.81 -4.86
CA PHE A 219 14.20 -19.43 -4.63
C PHE A 219 13.19 -20.37 -5.29
N GLY A 220 13.59 -21.07 -6.36
CA GLY A 220 12.78 -22.07 -7.05
C GLY A 220 12.60 -23.38 -6.25
N GLU A 221 13.41 -23.62 -5.22
CA GLU A 221 13.32 -24.79 -4.35
C GLU A 221 12.50 -24.52 -3.07
N LEU A 222 12.07 -23.27 -2.83
CA LEU A 222 11.20 -22.96 -1.71
C LEU A 222 9.84 -23.66 -1.85
N PRO A 223 9.22 -24.09 -0.73
CA PRO A 223 7.94 -24.80 -0.78
C PRO A 223 6.82 -23.91 -1.33
N ALA A 224 5.96 -24.53 -2.13
CA ALA A 224 4.68 -23.97 -2.54
C ALA A 224 3.57 -24.63 -1.74
N THR A 225 2.46 -23.92 -1.52
CA THR A 225 1.26 -24.45 -0.88
C THR A 225 0.04 -24.27 -1.79
N GLU A 226 -1.09 -24.87 -1.42
CA GLU A 226 -2.34 -24.48 -2.03
C GLU A 226 -2.59 -22.98 -1.74
N PRO A 227 -3.00 -22.18 -2.75
CA PRO A 227 -3.30 -20.78 -2.53
C PRO A 227 -4.42 -20.63 -1.49
N GLU A 228 -4.22 -19.75 -0.52
CA GLU A 228 -5.29 -19.35 0.39
C GLU A 228 -6.30 -18.48 -0.37
N GLU A 229 -7.58 -18.70 -0.12
CA GLU A 229 -8.62 -17.82 -0.61
C GLU A 229 -8.53 -16.49 0.15
N ARG A 230 -8.38 -15.40 -0.60
CA ARG A 230 -8.47 -14.06 -0.03
C ARG A 230 -9.88 -13.80 0.43
N ARG A 231 -10.00 -13.07 1.52
CA ARG A 231 -11.30 -12.62 2.01
C ARG A 231 -11.94 -11.71 0.96
N ASP A 232 -13.06 -12.14 0.39
CA ASP A 232 -13.91 -11.26 -0.40
C ASP A 232 -14.55 -10.23 0.55
N LEU A 233 -14.16 -8.97 0.39
CA LEU A 233 -14.90 -7.87 1.00
C LEU A 233 -16.27 -7.82 0.30
N GLU A 234 -17.33 -8.17 1.01
CA GLU A 234 -18.69 -8.11 0.47
C GLU A 234 -18.95 -6.71 -0.08
N THR A 235 -19.35 -6.62 -1.35
CA THR A 235 -19.75 -5.36 -1.97
C THR A 235 -20.99 -4.85 -1.26
N ILE A 236 -20.85 -3.81 -0.44
CA ILE A 236 -21.95 -3.27 0.32
C ILE A 236 -22.78 -2.34 -0.56
N SER A 237 -24.05 -2.68 -0.72
CA SER A 237 -25.02 -1.84 -1.40
C SER A 237 -25.38 -0.63 -0.53
N HIS A 238 -25.09 0.58 -1.00
CA HIS A 238 -25.44 1.82 -0.29
C HIS A 238 -26.68 2.48 -0.86
N LYS A 239 -27.44 3.09 0.07
CA LYS A 239 -28.40 4.12 -0.29
C LYS A 239 -27.61 5.41 -0.59
N ALA A 240 -27.72 5.89 -1.83
CA ALA A 240 -27.24 7.22 -2.21
C ALA A 240 -27.92 8.32 -1.37
N ASP A 241 -27.29 9.49 -1.31
CA ASP A 241 -27.84 10.74 -0.78
C ASP A 241 -28.13 10.76 0.73
N GLN A 242 -27.21 10.27 1.54
CA GLN A 242 -27.26 10.50 2.98
C GLN A 242 -26.46 11.76 3.35
N ARG A 243 -27.14 12.75 3.92
CA ARG A 243 -26.49 13.90 4.57
C ARG A 243 -26.39 13.61 6.07
N ARG A 244 -25.18 13.86 6.63
CA ARG A 244 -24.93 13.82 8.07
C ARG A 244 -24.28 15.12 8.49
N ASP A 245 -24.82 15.71 9.54
CA ASP A 245 -24.24 16.86 10.21
C ASP A 245 -23.55 16.36 11.48
N LEU A 246 -22.22 16.22 11.44
CA LEU A 246 -21.41 15.78 12.56
C LEU A 246 -20.88 17.00 13.30
N MET A 247 -21.20 17.13 14.59
CA MET A 247 -20.64 18.20 15.41
C MET A 247 -19.28 17.81 15.96
N HIS A 248 -18.23 18.31 15.32
CA HIS A 248 -16.87 18.21 15.82
C HIS A 248 -16.42 19.60 16.31
N GLY A 249 -16.07 19.67 17.56
CA GLY A 249 -15.53 20.87 18.14
C GLY A 249 -16.56 21.80 18.80
N TRP A 250 -16.25 22.16 20.00
CA TRP A 250 -17.10 23.00 20.87
C TRP A 250 -16.86 24.49 20.63
N LEU A 251 -15.78 24.83 19.91
CA LEU A 251 -15.30 26.18 19.77
C LEU A 251 -14.77 26.43 18.35
N GLY A 252 -15.37 27.35 17.65
CA GLY A 252 -14.86 27.88 16.40
C GLY A 252 -15.90 28.01 15.29
N ASP A 253 -15.63 28.95 14.38
CA ASP A 253 -16.46 29.23 13.21
C ASP A 253 -16.10 28.35 12.03
N SER A 254 -15.07 27.51 12.15
CA SER A 254 -14.62 26.60 11.08
C SER A 254 -15.46 25.33 11.00
N ALA A 255 -15.70 24.87 9.79
CA ALA A 255 -16.36 23.64 9.47
C ALA A 255 -15.60 22.88 8.38
N LYS A 256 -15.76 21.56 8.35
CA LYS A 256 -15.25 20.70 7.26
C LYS A 256 -16.42 20.12 6.49
N LEU A 257 -16.42 20.34 5.19
CA LEU A 257 -17.37 19.69 4.27
C LEU A 257 -16.67 18.53 3.59
N HIS A 258 -17.28 17.36 3.69
CA HIS A 258 -16.85 16.14 2.98
C HIS A 258 -17.99 15.66 2.09
N TRP A 259 -17.71 15.46 0.82
CA TRP A 259 -18.62 14.84 -0.12
C TRP A 259 -18.01 13.52 -0.60
N LEU A 260 -18.61 12.41 -0.23
CA LEU A 260 -18.04 11.07 -0.33
C LEU A 260 -18.75 10.25 -1.41
N PHE A 261 -17.98 9.54 -2.21
CA PHE A 261 -18.46 8.63 -3.24
C PHE A 261 -17.74 7.30 -3.14
N ILE A 262 -18.48 6.21 -3.37
CA ILE A 262 -17.86 4.90 -3.57
C ILE A 262 -17.37 4.82 -5.00
N GLU A 263 -16.11 4.47 -5.16
CA GLU A 263 -15.49 4.25 -6.45
C GLU A 263 -15.84 2.84 -6.95
N PRO A 264 -16.34 2.71 -8.19
CA PRO A 264 -16.55 1.39 -8.74
C PRO A 264 -15.24 0.66 -8.99
N VAL A 265 -15.24 -0.67 -8.88
CA VAL A 265 -14.12 -1.51 -9.31
C VAL A 265 -13.92 -1.33 -10.81
N LEU A 266 -12.73 -0.93 -11.21
CA LEU A 266 -12.38 -0.63 -12.59
C LEU A 266 -11.14 -1.40 -13.01
N ASP A 267 -11.05 -1.74 -14.30
CA ASP A 267 -9.82 -2.25 -14.90
C ASP A 267 -8.72 -1.16 -14.96
N ASN A 268 -7.49 -1.55 -15.27
CA ASN A 268 -6.34 -0.65 -15.26
C ASN A 268 -6.49 0.57 -16.20
N ASP A 269 -7.18 0.42 -17.34
CA ASP A 269 -7.38 1.52 -18.27
C ASP A 269 -8.36 2.56 -17.73
N HIS A 270 -9.38 2.11 -17.02
CA HIS A 270 -10.33 2.98 -16.35
C HIS A 270 -9.75 3.63 -15.09
N GLN A 271 -8.85 2.96 -14.38
CA GLN A 271 -8.13 3.54 -13.24
C GLN A 271 -7.34 4.79 -13.66
N ALA A 272 -6.59 4.72 -14.76
CA ALA A 272 -5.86 5.88 -15.29
C ALA A 272 -6.82 7.06 -15.66
N THR A 273 -8.00 6.72 -16.18
CA THR A 273 -9.04 7.72 -16.48
C THR A 273 -9.56 8.37 -15.21
N LEU A 274 -9.80 7.58 -14.17
CA LEU A 274 -10.30 8.06 -12.89
C LEU A 274 -9.26 8.91 -12.15
N ASP A 275 -7.97 8.59 -12.27
CA ASP A 275 -6.88 9.42 -11.76
C ASP A 275 -6.87 10.81 -12.42
N LEU A 276 -7.02 10.86 -13.73
CA LEU A 276 -7.10 12.14 -14.45
C LEU A 276 -8.36 12.92 -14.08
N LEU A 277 -9.50 12.24 -13.93
CA LEU A 277 -10.74 12.87 -13.48
C LEU A 277 -10.60 13.45 -12.07
N SER A 278 -10.00 12.71 -11.14
CA SER A 278 -9.77 13.17 -9.77
C SER A 278 -8.89 14.42 -9.74
N ARG A 279 -7.83 14.47 -10.56
CA ARG A 279 -6.99 15.68 -10.71
C ARG A 279 -7.74 16.86 -11.34
N TYR A 280 -8.62 16.58 -12.28
CA TYR A 280 -9.47 17.62 -12.85
C TYR A 280 -10.45 18.17 -11.82
N LEU A 281 -11.10 17.30 -11.05
CA LEU A 281 -12.02 17.70 -9.98
C LEU A 281 -11.30 18.49 -8.88
N ASP A 282 -10.09 18.08 -8.51
CA ASP A 282 -9.26 18.82 -7.55
C ASP A 282 -9.01 20.27 -8.01
N TRP A 283 -8.60 20.45 -9.27
CA TRP A 283 -8.46 21.77 -9.87
C TRP A 283 -9.79 22.52 -9.94
N ALA A 284 -10.87 21.86 -10.36
CA ALA A 284 -12.19 22.49 -10.51
C ALA A 284 -12.75 22.97 -9.16
N LEU A 285 -12.56 22.19 -8.08
CA LEU A 285 -12.91 22.59 -6.72
C LEU A 285 -12.07 23.80 -6.27
N TYR A 286 -10.77 23.76 -6.51
CA TYR A 286 -9.88 24.85 -6.19
C TYR A 286 -10.28 26.15 -6.92
N ASP A 287 -10.56 26.09 -8.23
CA ASP A 287 -11.05 27.21 -9.02
C ASP A 287 -12.37 27.76 -8.47
N GLN A 288 -13.33 26.87 -8.19
CA GLN A 288 -14.67 27.31 -7.80
C GLN A 288 -14.73 27.75 -6.33
N LEU A 289 -14.18 26.98 -5.39
CA LEU A 289 -14.32 27.26 -3.96
C LEU A 289 -13.32 28.31 -3.48
N ARG A 290 -12.09 28.31 -4.02
CA ARG A 290 -11.05 29.25 -3.58
C ARG A 290 -10.97 30.49 -4.46
N LEU A 291 -10.72 30.30 -5.77
CA LEU A 291 -10.37 31.44 -6.63
C LEU A 291 -11.58 32.31 -6.95
N ARG A 292 -12.74 31.72 -7.25
CA ARG A 292 -13.93 32.49 -7.66
C ARG A 292 -14.80 32.93 -6.50
N ASN A 293 -14.92 32.09 -5.47
CA ASN A 293 -15.87 32.37 -4.40
C ASN A 293 -15.21 32.65 -3.04
N GLY A 294 -13.91 32.41 -2.85
CA GLY A 294 -13.20 32.69 -1.60
C GLY A 294 -13.72 31.92 -0.38
N LEU A 295 -14.35 30.74 -0.59
CA LEU A 295 -15.02 29.98 0.45
C LEU A 295 -14.09 29.03 1.20
N SER A 296 -13.04 28.50 0.54
CA SER A 296 -12.12 27.55 1.13
C SER A 296 -10.68 27.90 0.77
N TYR A 297 -9.77 27.71 1.71
CA TYR A 297 -8.34 27.92 1.45
C TYR A 297 -7.71 26.77 0.66
N GLY A 298 -8.04 25.54 0.98
CA GLY A 298 -7.44 24.33 0.41
C GLY A 298 -8.45 23.24 0.13
N PRO A 299 -9.43 23.45 -0.76
CA PRO A 299 -10.29 22.34 -1.16
C PRO A 299 -9.46 21.28 -1.87
N SER A 300 -9.81 20.01 -1.70
CA SER A 300 -9.04 18.89 -2.26
C SER A 300 -9.93 17.70 -2.62
N VAL A 301 -9.43 16.88 -3.53
CA VAL A 301 -9.98 15.57 -3.85
C VAL A 301 -8.98 14.51 -3.39
N GLN A 302 -9.44 13.56 -2.59
CA GLN A 302 -8.65 12.44 -2.11
C GLN A 302 -9.30 11.14 -2.56
N ARG A 303 -8.46 10.16 -2.86
CA ARG A 303 -8.87 8.79 -3.16
C ARG A 303 -8.21 7.86 -2.17
N GLU A 304 -8.99 6.98 -1.58
CA GLU A 304 -8.55 5.95 -0.64
C GLU A 304 -9.03 4.61 -1.16
N SER A 305 -8.17 3.60 -1.12
CA SER A 305 -8.50 2.25 -1.59
C SER A 305 -8.54 1.28 -0.41
N TYR A 306 -9.55 0.43 -0.39
CA TYR A 306 -9.80 -0.61 0.60
C TYR A 306 -10.04 -1.91 -0.17
N GLY A 307 -8.98 -2.72 -0.37
CA GLY A 307 -9.05 -3.86 -1.26
C GLY A 307 -9.49 -3.44 -2.67
N ASP A 308 -10.57 -4.04 -3.17
CA ASP A 308 -11.14 -3.73 -4.48
C ASP A 308 -12.13 -2.55 -4.48
N THR A 309 -12.38 -1.94 -3.33
CA THR A 309 -13.30 -0.80 -3.20
C THR A 309 -12.53 0.48 -2.95
N GLY A 310 -12.82 1.52 -3.72
CA GLY A 310 -12.28 2.86 -3.52
C GLY A 310 -13.32 3.83 -2.94
N LEU A 311 -12.83 4.83 -2.22
CA LEU A 311 -13.59 6.00 -1.80
C LEU A 311 -12.98 7.26 -2.40
N ILE A 312 -13.83 8.11 -2.97
CA ILE A 312 -13.44 9.44 -3.43
C ILE A 312 -14.07 10.45 -2.48
N SER A 313 -13.26 11.29 -1.86
CA SER A 313 -13.71 12.37 -1.01
C SER A 313 -13.36 13.73 -1.60
N LEU A 314 -14.36 14.60 -1.68
CA LEU A 314 -14.19 16.02 -2.00
C LEU A 314 -14.25 16.78 -0.69
N ASN A 315 -13.19 17.48 -0.35
CA ASN A 315 -13.00 18.08 0.96
C ASN A 315 -12.89 19.60 0.84
N ALA A 316 -13.47 20.33 1.79
CA ALA A 316 -13.30 21.77 1.90
C ALA A 316 -13.33 22.21 3.37
N ASP A 317 -12.34 23.02 3.77
CA ASP A 317 -12.35 23.75 5.03
C ASP A 317 -13.06 25.09 4.81
N LEU A 318 -14.11 25.36 5.57
CA LEU A 318 -15.05 26.46 5.38
C LEU A 318 -15.29 27.23 6.69
N GLU A 319 -15.81 28.44 6.58
CA GLU A 319 -16.55 29.04 7.67
C GLU A 319 -17.93 28.40 7.76
N ARG A 320 -18.45 28.24 8.98
CA ARG A 320 -19.73 27.57 9.22
C ARG A 320 -20.88 28.18 8.43
N ASP A 321 -20.92 29.50 8.33
CA ASP A 321 -21.98 30.23 7.63
C ASP A 321 -21.91 30.05 6.10
N ASP A 322 -20.77 29.62 5.58
CA ASP A 322 -20.53 29.40 4.14
C ASP A 322 -20.84 27.96 3.68
N ILE A 323 -21.19 27.04 4.56
CA ILE A 323 -21.45 25.63 4.20
C ILE A 323 -22.53 25.52 3.12
N GLY A 324 -23.68 26.19 3.31
CA GLY A 324 -24.78 26.16 2.33
C GLY A 324 -24.34 26.65 0.95
N ARG A 325 -23.63 27.78 0.92
CA ARG A 325 -23.10 28.36 -0.30
C ARG A 325 -22.04 27.46 -0.99
N ALA A 326 -21.20 26.81 -0.21
CA ALA A 326 -20.22 25.86 -0.76
C ALA A 326 -20.91 24.63 -1.38
N ILE A 327 -21.95 24.11 -0.75
CA ILE A 327 -22.76 23.00 -1.29
C ILE A 327 -23.39 23.43 -2.62
N ASP A 328 -24.00 24.59 -2.69
CA ASP A 328 -24.63 25.11 -3.93
C ASP A 328 -23.61 25.27 -5.05
N VAL A 329 -22.41 25.76 -4.74
CA VAL A 329 -21.31 25.90 -5.70
C VAL A 329 -20.84 24.55 -6.22
N MET A 330 -20.68 23.55 -5.34
CA MET A 330 -20.29 22.19 -5.71
C MET A 330 -21.37 21.51 -6.55
N GLN A 331 -22.64 21.59 -6.16
CA GLN A 331 -23.76 21.05 -6.94
C GLN A 331 -23.80 21.67 -8.35
N SER A 332 -23.69 22.99 -8.43
CA SER A 332 -23.64 23.70 -9.72
C SER A 332 -22.45 23.29 -10.58
N LEU A 333 -21.30 23.01 -9.97
CA LEU A 333 -20.14 22.47 -10.68
C LEU A 333 -20.46 21.11 -11.28
N PHE A 334 -21.01 20.18 -10.50
CA PHE A 334 -21.35 18.84 -10.98
C PHE A 334 -22.45 18.83 -12.04
N GLU A 335 -23.46 19.71 -11.92
CA GLU A 335 -24.50 19.86 -12.94
C GLU A 335 -23.91 20.34 -14.28
N ARG A 336 -22.97 21.31 -14.24
CA ARG A 336 -22.25 21.75 -15.45
C ARG A 336 -21.42 20.62 -16.05
N LEU A 337 -20.65 19.90 -15.23
CA LEU A 337 -19.84 18.78 -15.70
C LEU A 337 -20.67 17.69 -16.34
N ARG A 338 -21.85 17.40 -15.78
CA ARG A 338 -22.79 16.41 -16.38
C ARG A 338 -23.39 16.87 -17.69
N LYS A 339 -23.69 18.16 -17.81
CA LYS A 339 -24.36 18.73 -18.98
C LYS A 339 -23.38 19.04 -20.11
N ASP A 340 -22.28 19.70 -19.79
CA ASP A 340 -21.39 20.32 -20.77
C ASP A 340 -20.07 19.53 -20.94
N GLY A 341 -19.80 18.55 -20.04
CA GLY A 341 -18.53 17.82 -19.98
C GLY A 341 -17.42 18.60 -19.32
N LEU A 342 -16.19 18.07 -19.46
CA LEU A 342 -14.97 18.71 -18.95
C LEU A 342 -14.55 19.85 -19.90
N ASP A 343 -14.00 20.92 -19.32
CA ASP A 343 -13.33 21.95 -20.12
C ASP A 343 -12.10 21.36 -20.81
N ALA A 344 -12.10 21.38 -22.14
CA ALA A 344 -11.10 20.68 -22.95
C ALA A 344 -9.68 21.23 -22.74
N ASP A 345 -9.54 22.55 -22.61
CA ASP A 345 -8.22 23.20 -22.46
C ASP A 345 -7.63 22.92 -21.08
N THR A 346 -8.45 22.97 -20.05
CA THR A 346 -8.06 22.61 -18.67
C THR A 346 -7.69 21.14 -18.57
N PHE A 347 -8.50 20.26 -19.15
CA PHE A 347 -8.22 18.84 -19.15
C PHE A 347 -6.91 18.52 -19.89
N ALA A 348 -6.68 19.12 -21.05
CA ALA A 348 -5.44 18.93 -21.82
C ALA A 348 -4.20 19.35 -21.00
N ARG A 349 -4.25 20.49 -20.30
CA ARG A 349 -3.15 20.94 -19.44
C ARG A 349 -2.89 19.98 -18.28
N ILE A 350 -3.94 19.50 -17.61
CA ILE A 350 -3.82 18.55 -16.51
C ILE A 350 -3.24 17.22 -16.99
N LYS A 351 -3.71 16.72 -18.14
CA LYS A 351 -3.19 15.50 -18.77
C LYS A 351 -1.69 15.62 -19.09
N GLN A 352 -1.27 16.72 -19.70
CA GLN A 352 0.14 16.98 -20.00
C GLN A 352 0.99 17.04 -18.73
N ALA A 353 0.53 17.75 -17.70
CA ALA A 353 1.23 17.82 -16.43
C ALA A 353 1.34 16.44 -15.74
N SER A 354 0.31 15.60 -15.86
CA SER A 354 0.32 14.24 -15.33
C SER A 354 1.34 13.35 -16.05
N ILE A 355 1.37 13.39 -17.39
CA ILE A 355 2.35 12.66 -18.21
C ILE A 355 3.78 13.10 -17.88
N ALA A 356 4.04 14.41 -17.76
CA ALA A 356 5.35 14.93 -17.39
C ALA A 356 5.79 14.44 -16.02
N ARG A 357 4.90 14.44 -15.02
CA ARG A 357 5.19 13.96 -13.66
C ARG A 357 5.51 12.46 -13.64
N GLU A 358 4.78 11.66 -14.39
CA GLU A 358 5.02 10.22 -14.50
C GLU A 358 6.36 9.92 -15.20
N SER A 359 6.73 10.71 -16.22
CA SER A 359 8.03 10.56 -16.87
C SER A 359 9.19 10.90 -15.93
N TRP A 360 9.01 11.78 -14.95
CA TRP A 360 10.04 12.05 -13.93
C TRP A 360 10.15 10.92 -12.91
N SER A 361 9.03 10.33 -12.49
CA SER A 361 9.03 9.21 -11.53
C SER A 361 9.67 7.92 -12.08
N THR A 362 9.69 7.75 -13.40
CA THR A 362 10.30 6.58 -14.07
C THR A 362 11.80 6.76 -14.35
N GLN A 363 12.37 7.95 -14.08
CA GLN A 363 13.78 8.27 -14.29
C GLN A 363 14.59 8.26 -12.98
N GLY A 364 13.94 8.14 -11.82
CA GLY A 364 14.54 8.06 -10.49
C GLY A 364 14.75 6.64 -10.01
#